data_3aa24ef8b7200d1ae633184125ff2373
#
_entry.id   3aa24ef8b7200d1ae633184125ff2373
#
_cell.length_a   1.000
_cell.length_b   1.000
_cell.length_c   1.000
_cell.angle_alpha   90.00
_cell.angle_beta   90.00
_cell.angle_gamma   90.00
#
_symmetry.space_group_name_H-M   'P 1'
#
loop_
_entity.id
_entity.type
_entity.pdbx_description
1 polymer ?
#
loop_
_entity_poly.entity_id
_entity_poly.type
_entity_poly.pdbx_seq_one_letter_code
_entity_poly.pdbx_strand_id
1 'polypeptide(L)' 'MKRYRLLKDLPDAKIGDIFQRKTDDVTLVDIIYKIDSEEIALAPTYHIEGITNFNEWFE' A
#
# COMPACT_ATOMS: atom_id res chain seq x y z
N MET A 1 -0.66 12.69 -2.11
CA MET A 1 -0.44 11.23 -2.04
C MET A 1 -1.73 10.51 -2.42
N LYS A 2 -1.59 9.37 -3.07
CA LYS A 2 -2.76 8.61 -3.51
C LYS A 2 -3.08 7.51 -2.51
N ARG A 3 -4.37 7.30 -2.30
CA ARG A 3 -4.86 6.22 -1.44
C ARG A 3 -5.56 5.17 -2.28
N TYR A 4 -5.42 3.93 -1.83
CA TYR A 4 -5.97 2.76 -2.51
C TYR A 4 -6.66 1.86 -1.50
N ARG A 5 -7.62 1.09 -2.00
CA ARG A 5 -8.28 0.06 -1.21
C ARG A 5 -7.77 -1.30 -1.66
N LEU A 6 -7.46 -2.16 -0.69
CA LEU A 6 -7.01 -3.52 -0.98
C LEU A 6 -8.17 -4.35 -1.53
N LEU A 7 -7.93 -5.06 -2.62
CA LEU A 7 -8.94 -5.87 -3.31
C LEU A 7 -8.85 -7.36 -3.01
N LYS A 8 -7.72 -7.83 -2.50
CA LYS A 8 -7.49 -9.24 -2.17
C LYS A 8 -6.82 -9.34 -0.81
N ASP A 9 -7.16 -10.39 -0.05
CA ASP A 9 -6.53 -10.61 1.25
C ASP A 9 -5.04 -10.87 1.12
N LEU A 10 -4.27 -10.27 2.03
CA LEU A 10 -2.85 -10.53 2.22
C LEU A 10 -2.66 -11.15 3.60
N PRO A 11 -1.49 -11.77 3.87
CA PRO A 11 -1.23 -12.36 5.19
C PRO A 11 -1.43 -11.38 6.35
N ASP A 12 -1.08 -10.11 6.16
CA ASP A 12 -1.13 -9.08 7.20
C ASP A 12 -2.16 -7.97 6.91
N ALA A 13 -3.02 -8.16 5.91
CA ALA A 13 -4.03 -7.16 5.55
C ALA A 13 -5.23 -7.84 4.92
N LYS A 14 -6.39 -7.20 5.00
CA LYS A 14 -7.65 -7.74 4.51
C LYS A 14 -8.28 -6.83 3.47
N ILE A 15 -9.15 -7.42 2.64
CA ILE A 15 -9.94 -6.67 1.67
C ILE A 15 -10.60 -5.49 2.36
N GLY A 16 -10.46 -4.31 1.76
CA GLY A 16 -11.03 -3.08 2.28
C GLY A 16 -10.05 -2.24 3.09
N ASP A 17 -8.92 -2.79 3.48
CA ASP A 17 -7.90 -2.01 4.18
C ASP A 17 -7.37 -0.90 3.26
N ILE A 18 -7.06 0.25 3.85
CA ILE A 18 -6.61 1.42 3.10
C ILE A 18 -5.10 1.48 3.09
N PHE A 19 -4.56 1.70 1.91
CA PHE A 19 -3.12 1.85 1.68
C PHE A 19 -2.85 3.22 1.09
N GLN A 20 -1.69 3.77 1.39
CA GLN A 20 -1.23 5.05 0.86
C GLN A 20 0.05 4.84 0.07
N ARG A 21 0.12 5.45 -1.11
CA ARG A 21 1.29 5.36 -2.00
C ARG A 21 2.08 6.66 -1.92
N LYS A 22 3.38 6.52 -1.80
CA LYS A 22 4.29 7.68 -1.87
C LYS A 22 5.66 7.26 -2.40
N THR A 23 6.47 8.25 -2.78
CA THR A 23 7.87 8.02 -3.11
C THR A 23 8.69 8.15 -1.84
N ASP A 24 9.53 7.15 -1.55
CA ASP A 24 10.42 7.19 -0.39
C ASP A 24 11.49 8.25 -0.62
N ASP A 25 11.66 9.16 0.34
CA ASP A 25 12.62 10.26 0.24
C ASP A 25 14.07 9.81 0.25
N VAL A 26 14.36 8.65 0.81
CA VAL A 26 15.73 8.14 0.92
C VAL A 26 16.13 7.31 -0.29
N THR A 27 15.30 6.34 -0.65
CA THR A 27 15.60 5.40 -1.73
C THR A 27 15.10 5.86 -3.10
N LEU A 28 14.21 6.84 -3.11
CA LEU A 28 13.55 7.38 -4.31
C LEU A 28 12.73 6.36 -5.08
N VAL A 29 12.29 5.29 -4.41
CA VAL A 29 11.38 4.30 -5.00
C VAL A 29 9.96 4.51 -4.49
N ASP A 30 8.98 4.15 -5.31
CA ASP A 30 7.57 4.21 -4.92
C ASP A 30 7.26 3.06 -3.99
N ILE A 31 6.60 3.38 -2.89
CA ILE A 31 6.14 2.39 -1.92
C ILE A 31 4.65 2.57 -1.67
N ILE A 32 4.02 1.50 -1.23
CA ILE A 32 2.63 1.53 -0.76
C ILE A 32 2.60 0.85 0.61
N TYR A 33 1.91 1.46 1.55
CA TYR A 33 1.86 0.98 2.93
C TYR A 33 0.47 1.14 3.51
N LYS A 34 0.14 0.25 4.44
CA LYS A 34 -1.15 0.28 5.13
C LYS A 34 -1.19 1.46 6.09
N ILE A 35 -2.35 2.10 6.17
CA ILE A 35 -2.60 3.18 7.14
C ILE A 35 -3.84 2.87 7.96
N ASP A 36 -3.91 3.43 9.16
CA ASP A 36 -5.10 3.34 10.01
C ASP A 36 -6.02 4.55 9.82
N SER A 37 -7.08 4.64 10.62
CA SER A 37 -8.05 5.74 10.53
C SER A 37 -7.44 7.10 10.88
N GLU A 38 -6.30 7.12 11.56
CA GLU A 38 -5.59 8.35 11.92
C GLU A 38 -4.47 8.68 10.94
N GLU A 39 -4.40 7.94 9.82
CA GLU A 39 -3.40 8.10 8.78
C GLU A 39 -1.97 7.77 9.24
N ILE A 40 -1.84 6.96 10.27
CA ILE A 40 -0.56 6.49 10.76
C ILE A 40 -0.12 5.28 9.95
N ALA A 41 1.12 5.30 9.47
CA ALA A 41 1.66 4.20 8.69
C ALA A 41 1.77 2.93 9.52
N LEU A 42 1.26 1.84 8.97
CA LEU A 42 1.29 0.51 9.59
C LEU A 42 1.96 -0.47 8.63
N ALA A 43 2.44 -1.60 9.16
CA ALA A 43 2.84 -2.71 8.30
C ALA A 43 1.59 -3.36 7.71
N PRO A 44 1.63 -3.92 6.53
CA PRO A 44 2.80 -4.11 5.67
C PRO A 44 3.13 -2.91 4.78
N THR A 45 4.38 -2.86 4.32
CA THR A 45 4.86 -1.90 3.34
C THR A 45 5.46 -2.67 2.16
N TYR A 46 5.10 -2.27 0.95
CA TYR A 46 5.57 -2.93 -0.28
C TYR A 46 6.18 -1.92 -1.23
N HIS A 47 7.16 -2.37 -2.01
CA HIS A 47 7.68 -1.59 -3.13
C HIS A 47 6.76 -1.79 -4.33
N ILE A 48 6.32 -0.70 -4.94
CA ILE A 48 5.40 -0.76 -6.10
C ILE A 48 6.00 -1.59 -7.24
N GLU A 49 7.31 -1.45 -7.46
CA GLU A 49 7.99 -2.20 -8.53
C GLU A 49 7.91 -3.72 -8.35
N GLY A 50 7.77 -4.18 -7.11
CA GLY A 50 7.66 -5.60 -6.81
C GLY A 50 6.25 -6.15 -6.95
N ILE A 51 5.27 -5.31 -7.23
CA ILE A 51 3.88 -5.75 -7.34
C ILE A 51 3.52 -5.95 -8.81
N THR A 52 3.40 -7.22 -9.21
CA THR A 52 2.86 -7.57 -10.50
C THR A 52 1.34 -7.41 -10.46
N ASN A 53 0.77 -6.82 -11.50
CA ASN A 53 -0.69 -6.63 -11.57
C ASN A 53 -1.23 -5.76 -10.44
N PHE A 54 -0.60 -4.61 -10.22
CA PHE A 54 -1.00 -3.68 -9.16
C PHE A 54 -2.51 -3.43 -9.12
N ASN A 55 -3.14 -3.25 -10.29
CA ASN A 55 -4.55 -2.94 -10.40
C ASN A 55 -5.47 -4.09 -9.96
N GLU A 56 -4.94 -5.30 -9.86
CA GLU A 56 -5.71 -6.45 -9.34
C GLU A 56 -5.71 -6.50 -7.81
N TRP A 57 -4.77 -5.83 -7.19
CA TRP A 57 -4.61 -5.82 -5.74
C TRP A 57 -5.13 -4.55 -5.09
N PHE A 58 -5.06 -3.42 -5.79
CA PHE A 58 -5.39 -2.10 -5.23
C PHE A 58 -6.25 -1.28 -6.20
N GLU A 59 -7.16 -0.54 -5.60
CA GLU A 59 -8.05 0.34 -6.36
C GLU A 59 -8.10 1.75 -5.78
#